data_ec1a48e49c84cd5b9923ca452556ff81
#
_entry.id   ec1a48e49c84cd5b9923ca452556ff81
#
_cell.length_a   1.000
_cell.length_b   1.000
_cell.length_c   1.000
_cell.angle_alpha   90.00
_cell.angle_beta   90.00
_cell.angle_gamma   90.00
#
_symmetry.space_group_name_H-M   'P 1'
#
loop_
_entity.id
_entity.type
_entity.pdbx_description
1 polymer ?
#
loop_
_entity_poly.entity_id
_entity_poly.type
_entity_poly.pdbx_seq_one_letter_code
_entity_poly.pdbx_strand_id
1 'polypeptide(L)'
;TNNGGFLVLNKETGEITLYKPTDFDKPNIVNSIKNIKATIKKKKPPMFCYQPLPEGKAGNFKLPRPCTYCTHKFECHKDANEGKGLRVFKYAKGLTYFTDIKSEPKVEELKVEW
;
A
#
# COMPACT_ATOMS: atom_id res chain seq x y z
N THR A 1 -12.04 -19.70 20.70
CA THR A 1 -10.88 -20.55 21.03
C THR A 1 -9.59 -19.75 20.87
N ASN A 2 -8.76 -19.75 21.91
CA ASN A 2 -7.49 -19.00 21.91
C ASN A 2 -6.32 -19.78 21.27
N ASN A 3 -6.59 -20.88 20.59
CA ASN A 3 -5.60 -21.76 19.99
C ASN A 3 -5.70 -21.71 18.47
N GLY A 4 -4.97 -20.81 17.85
CA GLY A 4 -4.79 -20.75 16.41
C GLY A 4 -3.34 -21.07 16.04
N GLY A 5 -3.13 -21.51 14.80
CA GLY A 5 -1.80 -21.75 14.26
C GLY A 5 -1.83 -21.62 12.73
N PHE A 6 -0.65 -21.47 12.15
CA PHE A 6 -0.46 -21.44 10.71
C PHE A 6 0.25 -22.72 10.27
N LEU A 7 -0.30 -23.36 9.26
CA LEU A 7 0.39 -24.43 8.56
C LEU A 7 1.18 -23.81 7.42
N VAL A 8 2.49 -23.89 7.50
CA VAL A 8 3.40 -23.31 6.50
C VAL A 8 4.00 -24.43 5.67
N LEU A 9 3.82 -24.35 4.35
CA LEU A 9 4.43 -25.26 3.39
C LEU A 9 5.60 -24.57 2.71
N ASN A 10 6.78 -25.12 2.83
CA ASN A 10 7.94 -24.73 2.04
C ASN A 10 7.82 -25.35 0.64
N LYS A 11 7.64 -24.49 -0.36
CA LYS A 11 7.44 -24.93 -1.75
C LYS A 11 8.67 -25.57 -2.39
N GLU A 12 9.87 -25.27 -1.88
CA GLU A 12 11.12 -25.79 -2.43
C GLU A 12 11.45 -27.17 -1.87
N THR A 13 11.20 -27.37 -0.58
CA THR A 13 11.56 -28.62 0.13
C THR A 13 10.38 -29.56 0.36
N GLY A 14 9.14 -29.07 0.23
CA GLY A 14 7.93 -29.81 0.56
C GLY A 14 7.71 -29.97 2.08
N GLU A 15 8.54 -29.34 2.89
CA GLU A 15 8.43 -29.41 4.35
C GLU A 15 7.18 -28.67 4.84
N ILE A 16 6.46 -29.30 5.76
CA ILE A 16 5.25 -28.75 6.41
C ILE A 16 5.57 -28.46 7.87
N THR A 17 5.45 -27.22 8.26
CA THR A 17 5.68 -26.77 9.64
C THR A 17 4.43 -26.17 10.25
N LEU A 18 4.04 -26.59 11.44
CA LEU A 18 2.98 -25.95 12.21
C LEU A 18 3.59 -24.83 13.06
N TYR A 19 3.28 -23.59 12.68
CA TYR A 19 3.69 -22.41 13.42
C TYR A 19 2.57 -21.96 14.38
N LYS A 20 2.84 -21.99 15.68
CA LYS A 20 1.93 -21.45 16.72
C LYS A 20 2.51 -20.14 17.22
N PRO A 21 1.96 -18.99 16.81
CA PRO A 21 2.44 -17.70 17.30
C PRO A 21 2.04 -17.56 18.79
N THR A 22 3.00 -17.69 19.69
CA THR A 22 2.80 -17.49 21.14
C THR A 22 3.06 -16.07 21.59
N ASP A 23 3.82 -15.29 20.79
CA ASP A 23 4.41 -14.03 21.20
C ASP A 23 3.78 -12.81 20.47
N PHE A 24 2.57 -12.98 19.96
CA PHE A 24 1.84 -11.84 19.40
C PHE A 24 1.09 -11.07 20.48
N ASP A 25 1.38 -9.78 20.59
CA ASP A 25 0.52 -8.86 21.30
C ASP A 25 -0.87 -8.91 20.68
N LYS A 26 -1.86 -9.32 21.47
CA LYS A 26 -3.24 -9.36 20.98
C LYS A 26 -3.70 -7.93 20.66
N PRO A 27 -4.13 -7.64 19.43
CA PRO A 27 -4.59 -6.31 19.09
C PRO A 27 -5.80 -5.93 19.94
N ASN A 28 -5.82 -4.70 20.43
CA ASN A 28 -6.97 -4.16 21.15
C ASN A 28 -8.10 -3.86 20.15
N ILE A 29 -8.90 -4.87 19.83
CA ILE A 29 -9.98 -4.80 18.83
C ILE A 29 -11.01 -3.73 19.21
N VAL A 30 -11.32 -3.56 20.49
CA VAL A 30 -12.29 -2.55 20.96
C VAL A 30 -11.80 -1.16 20.63
N ASN A 31 -10.52 -0.88 20.87
CA ASN A 31 -9.90 0.40 20.57
C ASN A 31 -9.81 0.65 19.05
N SER A 32 -9.48 -0.38 18.29
CA SER A 32 -9.47 -0.32 16.81
C SER A 32 -10.85 0.03 16.25
N ILE A 33 -11.91 -0.62 16.75
CA ILE A 33 -13.29 -0.33 16.32
C ILE A 33 -13.69 1.11 16.70
N LYS A 34 -13.34 1.57 17.91
CA LYS A 34 -13.61 2.96 18.33
C LYS A 34 -12.93 3.97 17.39
N ASN A 35 -11.67 3.73 17.04
CA ASN A 35 -10.91 4.59 16.14
C ASN A 35 -11.49 4.62 14.72
N ILE A 36 -11.89 3.46 14.18
CA ILE A 36 -12.54 3.37 12.87
C ILE A 36 -13.87 4.16 12.89
N LYS A 37 -14.72 3.95 13.90
CA LYS A 37 -15.98 4.69 14.03
C LYS A 37 -15.77 6.19 14.15
N ALA A 38 -14.74 6.64 14.88
CA ALA A 38 -14.39 8.04 15.02
C ALA A 38 -13.92 8.65 13.69
N THR A 39 -13.14 7.89 12.90
CA THR A 39 -12.68 8.31 11.57
C THR A 39 -13.84 8.48 10.60
N ILE A 40 -14.76 7.51 10.57
CA ILE A 40 -15.96 7.58 9.73
C ILE A 40 -16.82 8.80 10.07
N LYS A 41 -17.02 9.06 11.38
CA LYS A 41 -17.81 10.22 11.84
C LYS A 41 -17.20 11.57 11.45
N LYS A 42 -15.87 11.67 11.38
CA LYS A 42 -15.16 12.91 11.03
C LYS A 42 -15.31 13.30 9.56
N LYS A 43 -15.82 12.43 8.70
CA LYS A 43 -15.93 12.64 7.24
C LYS A 43 -14.63 13.10 6.59
N LYS A 44 -13.49 12.80 7.21
CA LYS A 44 -12.14 13.07 6.67
C LYS A 44 -11.52 11.76 6.21
N PRO A 45 -10.78 11.75 5.11
CA PRO A 45 -10.07 10.56 4.70
C PRO A 45 -9.12 10.11 5.82
N PRO A 46 -8.96 8.80 6.03
CA PRO A 46 -7.98 8.27 6.97
C PRO A 46 -6.56 8.64 6.52
N MET A 47 -5.60 8.52 7.43
CA MET A 47 -4.18 8.60 7.06
C MET A 47 -3.87 7.49 6.03
N PHE A 48 -2.89 7.76 5.17
CA PHE A 48 -2.40 6.74 4.24
C PHE A 48 -1.95 5.48 4.98
N CYS A 49 -2.36 4.32 4.47
CA CYS A 49 -1.92 3.03 5.03
C CYS A 49 -0.41 2.86 4.91
N TYR A 50 0.17 3.41 3.84
CA TYR A 50 1.60 3.37 3.57
C TYR A 50 2.04 4.70 2.97
N GLN A 51 3.20 5.18 3.39
CA GLN A 51 3.80 6.39 2.84
C GLN A 51 4.43 6.12 1.46
N PRO A 52 4.41 7.10 0.54
CA PRO A 52 5.16 7.02 -0.71
C PRO A 52 6.64 6.76 -0.47
N LEU A 53 7.26 6.01 -1.37
CA LEU A 53 8.68 5.65 -1.29
C LEU A 53 9.50 6.45 -2.31
N PRO A 54 10.73 6.85 -1.98
CA PRO A 54 11.61 7.48 -2.96
C PRO A 54 11.92 6.52 -4.12
N GLU A 55 11.97 7.06 -5.32
CA GLU A 55 12.33 6.34 -6.53
C GLU A 55 13.70 6.77 -7.03
N GLY A 56 14.71 5.91 -6.81
CA GLY A 56 16.09 6.18 -7.19
C GLY A 56 16.66 7.43 -6.54
N LYS A 57 17.55 8.15 -7.28
CA LYS A 57 18.21 9.38 -6.85
C LYS A 57 17.59 10.64 -7.46
N ALA A 58 16.55 10.50 -8.27
CA ALA A 58 15.95 11.60 -9.02
C ALA A 58 15.00 12.49 -8.20
N GLY A 59 14.77 12.14 -6.93
CA GLY A 59 13.87 12.87 -6.03
C GLY A 59 12.38 12.59 -6.29
N ASN A 60 12.06 11.64 -7.14
CA ASN A 60 10.69 11.21 -7.39
C ASN A 60 10.18 10.34 -6.25
N PHE A 61 8.87 10.35 -6.02
CA PHE A 61 8.19 9.47 -5.08
C PHE A 61 7.15 8.61 -5.77
N LYS A 62 7.11 7.34 -5.42
CA LYS A 62 6.20 6.35 -5.98
C LYS A 62 5.39 5.63 -4.92
N LEU A 63 4.28 5.03 -5.33
CA LEU A 63 3.50 4.17 -4.43
C LEU A 63 4.31 2.94 -4.00
N PRO A 64 4.22 2.56 -2.72
CA PRO A 64 4.73 1.27 -2.26
C PRO A 64 3.90 0.12 -2.84
N ARG A 65 4.52 -1.06 -2.91
CA ARG A 65 3.93 -2.24 -3.55
C ARG A 65 2.50 -2.57 -3.08
N PRO A 66 2.14 -2.53 -1.78
CA PRO A 66 0.76 -2.79 -1.36
C PRO A 66 -0.25 -1.82 -1.96
N CYS A 67 0.12 -0.55 -2.11
CA CYS A 67 -0.76 0.46 -2.69
C CYS A 67 -0.96 0.29 -4.20
N THR A 68 -0.01 -0.33 -4.93
CA THR A 68 -0.17 -0.52 -6.38
C THR A 68 -1.32 -1.45 -6.73
N TYR A 69 -1.68 -2.38 -5.84
CA TYR A 69 -2.80 -3.31 -6.00
C TYR A 69 -4.11 -2.81 -5.36
N CYS A 70 -4.07 -1.68 -4.64
CA CYS A 70 -5.26 -1.13 -3.99
C CYS A 70 -6.21 -0.50 -5.02
N THR A 71 -7.48 -0.84 -4.96
CA THR A 71 -8.52 -0.25 -5.82
C THR A 71 -8.76 1.23 -5.54
N HIS A 72 -8.49 1.69 -4.31
CA HIS A 72 -8.70 3.07 -3.88
C HIS A 72 -7.46 3.97 -4.05
N LYS A 73 -6.39 3.48 -4.70
CA LYS A 73 -5.12 4.23 -4.79
C LYS A 73 -5.26 5.64 -5.38
N PHE A 74 -6.12 5.80 -6.36
CA PHE A 74 -6.32 7.07 -7.02
C PHE A 74 -7.10 8.06 -6.17
N GLU A 75 -8.13 7.59 -5.50
CA GLU A 75 -8.90 8.39 -4.56
C GLU A 75 -8.05 8.80 -3.35
N CYS A 76 -7.23 7.88 -2.83
CA CYS A 76 -6.29 8.18 -1.74
C CYS A 76 -5.25 9.25 -2.12
N HIS A 77 -4.83 9.29 -3.38
CA HIS A 77 -3.74 10.16 -3.85
C HIS A 77 -4.21 11.16 -4.91
N LYS A 78 -5.46 11.59 -4.84
CA LYS A 78 -6.02 12.58 -5.78
C LYS A 78 -5.28 13.92 -5.76
N ASP A 79 -4.69 14.28 -4.62
CA ASP A 79 -3.93 15.52 -4.44
C ASP A 79 -2.43 15.36 -4.84
N ALA A 80 -2.01 14.17 -5.31
CA ALA A 80 -0.65 13.92 -5.78
C ALA A 80 -0.30 14.78 -7.01
N ASN A 81 1.00 14.99 -7.25
CA ASN A 81 1.50 15.79 -8.37
C ASN A 81 0.78 17.15 -8.49
N GLU A 82 0.70 17.88 -7.37
CA GLU A 82 0.07 19.21 -7.31
C GLU A 82 -1.42 19.20 -7.70
N GLY A 83 -2.16 18.17 -7.27
CA GLY A 83 -3.59 18.02 -7.53
C GLY A 83 -3.93 17.37 -8.87
N LYS A 84 -2.94 16.92 -9.65
CA LYS A 84 -3.16 16.20 -10.92
C LYS A 84 -3.45 14.72 -10.72
N GLY A 85 -3.34 14.23 -9.47
CA GLY A 85 -3.48 12.81 -9.14
C GLY A 85 -2.21 11.99 -9.42
N LEU A 86 -2.36 10.67 -9.39
CA LEU A 86 -1.26 9.76 -9.68
C LEU A 86 -0.89 9.78 -11.16
N ARG A 87 0.39 9.89 -11.46
CA ARG A 87 0.91 9.70 -12.82
C ARG A 87 1.44 8.28 -12.98
N VAL A 88 1.11 7.63 -14.08
CA VAL A 88 1.37 6.20 -14.30
C VAL A 88 2.34 6.03 -15.46
N PHE A 89 3.44 5.34 -15.22
CA PHE A 89 4.46 5.08 -16.21
C PHE A 89 4.68 3.59 -16.41
N LYS A 90 4.90 3.19 -17.67
CA LYS A 90 5.13 1.80 -18.05
C LYS A 90 6.61 1.49 -18.10
N TYR A 91 7.09 0.76 -17.11
CA TYR A 91 8.45 0.22 -17.07
C TYR A 91 8.49 -1.24 -17.54
N ALA A 92 9.67 -1.74 -17.86
CA ALA A 92 9.87 -3.13 -18.26
C ALA A 92 9.33 -4.15 -17.23
N LYS A 93 9.36 -3.81 -15.93
CA LYS A 93 8.88 -4.67 -14.83
C LYS A 93 7.42 -4.42 -14.44
N GLY A 94 6.70 -3.57 -15.16
CA GLY A 94 5.29 -3.25 -14.87
C GLY A 94 5.01 -1.76 -14.69
N LEU A 95 3.82 -1.46 -14.19
CA LEU A 95 3.38 -0.09 -13.99
C LEU A 95 3.94 0.50 -12.69
N THR A 96 4.39 1.74 -12.78
CA THR A 96 4.83 2.53 -11.62
C THR A 96 3.93 3.75 -11.49
N TYR A 97 3.44 3.98 -10.27
CA TYR A 97 2.54 5.06 -9.93
C TYR A 97 3.30 6.11 -9.13
N PHE A 98 3.45 7.31 -9.68
CA PHE A 98 4.18 8.40 -9.03
C PHE A 98 3.24 9.35 -8.30
N THR A 99 3.61 9.70 -7.09
CA THR A 99 2.91 10.68 -6.25
C THR A 99 3.56 12.06 -6.32
N ASP A 100 4.85 12.13 -6.64
CA ASP A 100 5.60 13.37 -6.84
C ASP A 100 6.72 13.13 -7.84
N ILE A 101 6.85 13.98 -8.85
CA ILE A 101 7.84 13.89 -9.92
C ILE A 101 8.69 15.15 -9.94
N LYS A 102 9.95 15.02 -9.56
CA LYS A 102 10.97 16.08 -9.68
C LYS A 102 11.75 16.00 -10.98
N SER A 103 11.92 14.79 -11.48
CA SER A 103 12.60 14.52 -12.75
C SER A 103 11.74 13.59 -13.60
N GLU A 104 11.41 14.04 -14.80
CA GLU A 104 10.50 13.32 -15.70
C GLU A 104 11.07 11.97 -16.10
N PRO A 105 10.33 10.86 -15.91
CA PRO A 105 10.76 9.54 -16.34
C PRO A 105 10.88 9.46 -17.87
N LYS A 106 11.94 8.79 -18.36
CA LYS A 106 12.19 8.59 -19.81
C LYS A 106 11.46 7.36 -20.37
N VAL A 107 10.24 7.11 -19.91
CA VAL A 107 9.41 5.95 -20.29
C VAL A 107 7.99 6.43 -20.59
N GLU A 108 7.23 5.61 -21.28
CA GLU A 108 5.86 5.92 -21.69
C GLU A 108 4.96 6.22 -20.48
N GLU A 109 4.32 7.37 -20.49
CA GLU A 109 3.26 7.71 -19.55
C GLU A 109 1.92 7.22 -20.07
N LEU A 110 1.18 6.51 -19.23
CA LEU A 110 -0.16 6.05 -19.54
C LEU A 110 -1.18 7.09 -19.04
N LYS A 111 -1.99 7.62 -19.94
CA LYS A 111 -3.16 8.41 -19.55
C LYS A 111 -4.20 7.46 -19.00
N VAL A 112 -4.53 7.60 -17.74
CA VAL A 112 -5.58 6.82 -17.09
C VAL A 112 -6.76 7.75 -16.88
N GLU A 113 -7.82 7.51 -17.64
CA GLU A 113 -9.11 8.19 -17.45
C GLU A 113 -9.87 7.50 -16.31
N TRP A 114 -10.40 8.28 -15.37
CA TRP A 114 -11.15 7.85 -14.19
C TRP A 114 -12.60 8.20 -14.31
#